data_8cbcddf7af2c66ec3bf408176046feee
#
_entry.id   8cbcddf7af2c66ec3bf408176046feee
#
_cell.length_a   1.000
_cell.length_b   1.000
_cell.length_c   1.000
_cell.angle_alpha   90.00
_cell.angle_beta   90.00
_cell.angle_gamma   90.00
#
_symmetry.space_group_name_H-M   'P 1'
#
loop_
_entity.id
_entity.type
_entity.pdbx_description
1 polymer ?
#
loop_
_entity_poly.entity_id
_entity_poly.type
_entity_poly.pdbx_seq_one_letter_code
_entity_poly.pdbx_strand_id
1 'polypeptide(L)'
;SIKVKSITNTDAETVSISASLEELRNKLQFSEMGELFVILEDGELFGTIILADLSDIAFDHNVDNLINAGDIARINPPILDQDDNLENAMKVMQDSGEHFIAVVNNHETMKFIGVLNETDMMAAYNQALVRARHEEHEGTP
;
A
#
# COMPACT_ATOMS: atom_id res chain seq x y z
N SER A 1 -5.63 -17.83 12.40
CA SER A 1 -6.09 -16.50 11.98
C SER A 1 -5.59 -16.18 10.58
N ILE A 2 -6.33 -15.33 9.89
CA ILE A 2 -5.98 -14.93 8.52
C ILE A 2 -4.82 -13.93 8.57
N LYS A 3 -3.79 -14.20 7.78
CA LYS A 3 -2.64 -13.32 7.64
C LYS A 3 -2.84 -12.35 6.49
N VAL A 4 -2.30 -11.16 6.63
CA VAL A 4 -2.35 -10.08 5.63
C VAL A 4 -1.87 -10.56 4.27
N LYS A 5 -0.81 -11.37 4.20
CA LYS A 5 -0.27 -11.86 2.93
C LYS A 5 -1.28 -12.59 2.06
N SER A 6 -2.29 -13.25 2.67
CA SER A 6 -3.28 -14.01 1.91
C SER A 6 -4.29 -13.14 1.16
N ILE A 7 -4.38 -11.85 1.51
CA ILE A 7 -5.31 -10.90 0.89
C ILE A 7 -4.59 -9.68 0.30
N THR A 8 -3.26 -9.73 0.23
CA THR A 8 -2.45 -8.67 -0.35
C THR A 8 -2.49 -8.72 -1.87
N ASN A 9 -2.71 -7.57 -2.51
CA ASN A 9 -2.60 -7.44 -3.95
C ASN A 9 -1.12 -7.25 -4.32
N THR A 10 -0.56 -8.21 -5.04
CA THR A 10 0.85 -8.18 -5.46
C THR A 10 1.09 -7.50 -6.80
N ASP A 11 0.03 -7.10 -7.49
CA ASP A 11 0.10 -6.43 -8.80
C ASP A 11 0.13 -4.90 -8.67
N ALA A 12 0.32 -4.36 -7.47
CA ALA A 12 0.37 -2.93 -7.24
C ALA A 12 1.54 -2.28 -7.98
N GLU A 13 1.29 -1.07 -8.51
CA GLU A 13 2.30 -0.33 -9.27
C GLU A 13 3.40 0.23 -8.38
N THR A 14 4.64 -0.04 -8.77
CA THR A 14 5.83 0.52 -8.12
C THR A 14 6.61 1.39 -9.09
N VAL A 15 7.40 2.30 -8.55
CA VAL A 15 8.35 3.10 -9.32
C VAL A 15 9.70 3.09 -8.61
N SER A 16 10.76 3.24 -9.40
CA SER A 16 12.10 3.43 -8.85
C SER A 16 12.20 4.78 -8.15
N ILE A 17 13.02 4.84 -7.11
CA ILE A 17 13.37 6.09 -6.43
C ILE A 17 13.91 7.15 -7.41
N SER A 18 14.52 6.71 -8.52
CA SER A 18 15.07 7.59 -9.54
C SER A 18 14.11 7.89 -10.69
N ALA A 19 12.87 7.44 -10.63
CA ALA A 19 11.88 7.67 -11.68
C ALA A 19 11.69 9.17 -11.93
N SER A 20 11.56 9.55 -13.20
CA SER A 20 11.35 10.93 -13.62
C SER A 20 9.92 11.40 -13.34
N LEU A 21 9.71 12.72 -13.29
CA LEU A 21 8.38 13.30 -13.19
C LEU A 21 7.47 12.85 -14.33
N GLU A 22 8.01 12.75 -15.54
CA GLU A 22 7.25 12.27 -16.70
C GLU A 22 6.71 10.87 -16.47
N GLU A 23 7.56 9.96 -15.99
CA GLU A 23 7.14 8.59 -15.66
C GLU A 23 6.08 8.59 -14.57
N LEU A 24 6.24 9.41 -13.53
CA LEU A 24 5.28 9.50 -12.43
C LEU A 24 3.92 10.01 -12.91
N ARG A 25 3.91 11.06 -13.74
CA ARG A 25 2.66 11.58 -14.33
C ARG A 25 1.95 10.50 -15.15
N ASN A 26 2.69 9.80 -15.99
CA ASN A 26 2.12 8.76 -16.84
C ASN A 26 1.51 7.64 -16.00
N LYS A 27 2.22 7.17 -15.00
CA LYS A 27 1.73 6.09 -14.14
C LYS A 27 0.54 6.50 -13.29
N LEU A 28 0.58 7.68 -12.68
CA LEU A 28 -0.53 8.17 -11.85
C LEU A 28 -1.79 8.47 -12.68
N GLN A 29 -1.63 8.93 -13.91
CA GLN A 29 -2.75 9.20 -14.81
C GLN A 29 -3.59 7.95 -15.07
N PHE A 30 -2.96 6.78 -15.13
CA PHE A 30 -3.62 5.51 -15.40
C PHE A 30 -3.78 4.62 -14.16
N SER A 31 -3.37 5.09 -12.99
CA SER A 31 -3.48 4.32 -11.77
C SER A 31 -4.91 4.30 -11.25
N GLU A 32 -5.45 3.11 -11.02
CA GLU A 32 -6.77 2.94 -10.39
C GLU A 32 -6.76 3.38 -8.93
N MET A 33 -5.63 3.19 -8.27
CA MET A 33 -5.45 3.49 -6.86
C MET A 33 -5.12 4.97 -6.61
N GLY A 34 -4.54 5.66 -7.61
CA GLY A 34 -4.08 7.05 -7.46
C GLY A 34 -2.86 7.19 -6.56
N GLU A 35 -2.15 6.10 -6.33
CA GLU A 35 -0.97 6.05 -5.46
C GLU A 35 0.09 5.14 -6.07
N LEU A 36 1.35 5.56 -5.97
CA LEU A 36 2.51 4.78 -6.40
C LEU A 36 3.40 4.49 -5.21
N PHE A 37 3.96 3.29 -5.19
CA PHE A 37 4.91 2.88 -4.14
C PHE A 37 6.31 2.98 -4.69
N VAL A 38 7.14 3.80 -4.03
CA VAL A 38 8.51 4.08 -4.44
C VAL A 38 9.45 3.08 -3.78
N ILE A 39 10.22 2.37 -4.59
CA ILE A 39 11.12 1.33 -4.11
C ILE A 39 12.56 1.63 -4.47
N LEU A 40 13.47 1.15 -3.63
CA LEU A 40 14.90 1.14 -3.87
C LEU A 40 15.25 0.01 -4.86
N GLU A 41 16.47 0.02 -5.36
CA GLU A 41 16.94 -0.97 -6.33
C GLU A 41 16.82 -2.40 -5.81
N ASP A 42 17.00 -2.60 -4.50
CA ASP A 42 16.89 -3.91 -3.85
C ASP A 42 15.44 -4.32 -3.53
N GLY A 43 14.45 -3.48 -3.86
CA GLY A 43 13.04 -3.75 -3.58
C GLY A 43 12.53 -3.22 -2.25
N GLU A 44 13.38 -2.57 -1.46
CA GLU A 44 12.96 -1.97 -0.19
C GLU A 44 11.99 -0.81 -0.44
N LEU A 45 10.91 -0.75 0.35
CA LEU A 45 9.96 0.35 0.29
C LEU A 45 10.61 1.64 0.81
N PHE A 46 10.63 2.66 -0.04
CA PHE A 46 11.15 3.98 0.32
C PHE A 46 10.04 4.92 0.78
N GLY A 47 8.94 4.94 0.05
CA GLY A 47 7.84 5.87 0.34
C GLY A 47 6.70 5.73 -0.64
N THR A 48 5.80 6.71 -0.64
CA THR A 48 4.61 6.73 -1.51
C THR A 48 4.44 8.09 -2.16
N ILE A 49 3.78 8.09 -3.33
CA ILE A 49 3.42 9.30 -4.06
C ILE A 49 1.96 9.19 -4.45
N ILE A 50 1.18 10.23 -4.13
CA ILE A 50 -0.21 10.34 -4.58
C ILE A 50 -0.33 11.48 -5.60
N LEU A 51 -1.42 11.50 -6.36
CA LEU A 51 -1.66 12.51 -7.38
C LEU A 51 -1.57 13.94 -6.82
N ALA A 52 -2.07 14.16 -5.61
CA ALA A 52 -2.01 15.47 -4.96
C ALA A 52 -0.57 15.98 -4.76
N ASP A 53 0.40 15.08 -4.58
CA ASP A 53 1.81 15.44 -4.41
C ASP A 53 2.41 16.06 -5.67
N LEU A 54 1.80 15.78 -6.85
CA LEU A 54 2.24 16.32 -8.13
C LEU A 54 1.45 17.55 -8.56
N SER A 55 0.39 17.93 -7.83
CA SER A 55 -0.54 18.96 -8.29
C SER A 55 0.13 20.31 -8.57
N ASP A 56 1.11 20.70 -7.77
CA ASP A 56 1.82 21.97 -7.90
C ASP A 56 2.84 22.00 -9.03
N ILE A 57 3.33 20.82 -9.46
CA ILE A 57 4.40 20.69 -10.45
C ILE A 57 3.96 19.89 -11.69
N ALA A 58 2.72 19.43 -11.72
CA ALA A 58 2.23 18.50 -12.74
C ALA A 58 2.33 19.03 -14.17
N PHE A 59 2.23 20.35 -14.35
CA PHE A 59 2.22 21.01 -15.65
C PHE A 59 3.46 21.85 -15.93
N ASP A 60 4.42 21.91 -15.00
CA ASP A 60 5.66 22.64 -15.18
C ASP A 60 6.77 21.71 -15.66
N HIS A 61 6.92 21.63 -16.97
CA HIS A 61 7.93 20.78 -17.60
C HIS A 61 9.37 21.28 -17.42
N ASN A 62 9.57 22.49 -16.89
CA ASN A 62 10.91 23.01 -16.64
C ASN A 62 11.62 22.30 -15.48
N VAL A 63 10.87 21.64 -14.60
CA VAL A 63 11.43 20.91 -13.45
C VAL A 63 11.60 19.40 -13.70
N ASP A 64 11.20 18.89 -14.88
CA ASP A 64 11.20 17.46 -15.18
C ASP A 64 12.56 16.79 -15.00
N ASN A 65 13.64 17.48 -15.32
CA ASN A 65 15.00 16.96 -15.21
C ASN A 65 15.66 17.25 -13.86
N LEU A 66 14.97 17.97 -12.97
CA LEU A 66 15.51 18.40 -11.69
C LEU A 66 14.96 17.59 -10.51
N ILE A 67 13.83 16.93 -10.71
CA ILE A 67 13.09 16.25 -9.65
C ILE A 67 12.84 14.80 -10.05
N ASN A 68 13.06 13.89 -9.11
CA ASN A 68 12.74 12.49 -9.26
C ASN A 68 11.79 12.00 -8.16
N ALA A 69 11.38 10.74 -8.22
CA ALA A 69 10.47 10.15 -7.25
C ALA A 69 10.95 10.28 -5.80
N GLY A 70 12.25 10.08 -5.57
CA GLY A 70 12.82 10.18 -4.23
C GLY A 70 12.69 11.57 -3.61
N ASP A 71 12.66 12.61 -4.46
CA ASP A 71 12.56 14.00 -3.99
C ASP A 71 11.16 14.35 -3.48
N ILE A 72 10.12 13.73 -4.01
CA ILE A 72 8.73 14.07 -3.69
C ILE A 72 8.00 13.00 -2.89
N ALA A 73 8.56 11.82 -2.75
CA ALA A 73 7.92 10.73 -2.02
C ALA A 73 7.70 11.09 -0.56
N ARG A 74 6.53 10.73 -0.05
CA ARG A 74 6.24 10.74 1.37
C ARG A 74 6.94 9.56 2.00
N ILE A 75 7.84 9.83 2.94
CA ILE A 75 8.61 8.80 3.63
C ILE A 75 7.87 8.29 4.86
N ASN A 76 8.24 7.10 5.33
CA ASN A 76 7.63 6.45 6.49
C ASN A 76 6.11 6.31 6.38
N PRO A 77 5.60 5.78 5.24
CA PRO A 77 4.17 5.51 5.14
C PRO A 77 3.76 4.44 6.15
N PRO A 78 2.47 4.37 6.50
CA PRO A 78 1.99 3.24 7.29
C PRO A 78 2.23 1.95 6.52
N ILE A 79 2.64 0.91 7.22
CA ILE A 79 2.95 -0.39 6.63
C ILE A 79 2.33 -1.51 7.44
N LEU A 80 2.19 -2.66 6.78
CA LEU A 80 1.85 -3.92 7.42
C LEU A 80 2.93 -4.94 7.09
N ASP A 81 3.26 -5.76 8.08
CA ASP A 81 4.06 -6.96 7.89
C ASP A 81 3.16 -8.02 7.23
N GLN A 82 3.69 -8.78 6.27
CA GLN A 82 2.93 -9.82 5.58
C GLN A 82 2.31 -10.86 6.53
N ASP A 83 2.90 -11.04 7.70
CA ASP A 83 2.43 -12.01 8.71
C ASP A 83 1.50 -11.37 9.76
N ASP A 84 1.20 -10.08 9.66
CA ASP A 84 0.21 -9.45 10.51
C ASP A 84 -1.17 -10.06 10.30
N ASN A 85 -2.00 -10.02 11.33
CA ASN A 85 -3.39 -10.49 11.25
C ASN A 85 -4.34 -9.37 10.82
N LEU A 86 -5.60 -9.73 10.55
CA LEU A 86 -6.63 -8.77 10.11
C LEU A 86 -6.93 -7.69 11.16
N GLU A 87 -6.88 -8.03 12.43
CA GLU A 87 -7.16 -7.09 13.51
C GLU A 87 -6.12 -5.96 13.52
N ASN A 88 -4.86 -6.33 13.37
CA ASN A 88 -3.78 -5.34 13.26
C ASN A 88 -3.92 -4.50 11.99
N ALA A 89 -4.27 -5.12 10.87
CA ALA A 89 -4.51 -4.40 9.61
C ALA A 89 -5.63 -3.36 9.77
N MET A 90 -6.73 -3.75 10.40
CA MET A 90 -7.84 -2.83 10.67
C MET A 90 -7.40 -1.65 11.52
N LYS A 91 -6.61 -1.92 12.57
CA LYS A 91 -6.10 -0.87 13.45
C LYS A 91 -5.22 0.12 12.69
N VAL A 92 -4.31 -0.37 11.86
CA VAL A 92 -3.42 0.49 11.07
C VAL A 92 -4.23 1.35 10.10
N MET A 93 -5.23 0.79 9.44
CA MET A 93 -6.11 1.56 8.55
C MET A 93 -6.89 2.63 9.30
N GLN A 94 -7.46 2.29 10.44
CA GLN A 94 -8.20 3.25 11.26
C GLN A 94 -7.30 4.37 11.79
N ASP A 95 -6.14 4.02 12.33
CA ASP A 95 -5.22 4.99 12.91
C ASP A 95 -4.60 5.92 11.86
N SER A 96 -4.31 5.40 10.67
CA SER A 96 -3.70 6.17 9.57
C SER A 96 -4.72 6.94 8.74
N GLY A 97 -5.96 6.49 8.69
CA GLY A 97 -6.98 7.03 7.79
C GLY A 97 -6.75 6.65 6.32
N GLU A 98 -5.79 5.77 6.05
CA GLU A 98 -5.48 5.35 4.69
C GLU A 98 -6.38 4.20 4.23
N HIS A 99 -6.71 4.17 2.94
CA HIS A 99 -7.51 3.12 2.32
C HIS A 99 -6.65 2.03 1.67
N PHE A 100 -5.37 2.31 1.48
CA PHE A 100 -4.38 1.41 0.89
C PHE A 100 -3.14 1.43 1.77
N ILE A 101 -2.73 0.26 2.23
CA ILE A 101 -1.54 0.15 3.09
C ILE A 101 -0.51 -0.75 2.39
N ALA A 102 0.72 -0.28 2.31
CA ALA A 102 1.82 -1.07 1.78
C ALA A 102 2.09 -2.27 2.70
N VAL A 103 2.32 -3.42 2.09
CA VAL A 103 2.67 -4.65 2.80
C VAL A 103 4.12 -4.98 2.49
N VAL A 104 4.89 -5.24 3.53
CA VAL A 104 6.32 -5.59 3.43
C VAL A 104 6.56 -6.99 4.00
N ASN A 105 7.71 -7.57 3.65
CA ASN A 105 8.07 -8.90 4.14
C ASN A 105 8.28 -8.92 5.67
N ASN A 106 8.96 -7.89 6.19
CA ASN A 106 9.11 -7.66 7.62
C ASN A 106 9.60 -6.23 7.87
N HIS A 107 9.57 -5.80 9.13
CA HIS A 107 9.95 -4.44 9.52
C HIS A 107 11.45 -4.16 9.45
N GLU A 108 12.29 -5.19 9.38
CA GLU A 108 13.75 -5.03 9.33
C GLU A 108 14.23 -4.76 7.91
N THR A 109 13.83 -5.61 6.96
CA THR A 109 14.27 -5.52 5.57
C THR A 109 13.35 -4.69 4.70
N MET A 110 12.09 -4.52 5.06
CA MET A 110 11.13 -3.63 4.42
C MET A 110 10.94 -3.89 2.92
N LYS A 111 11.08 -5.13 2.47
CA LYS A 111 10.87 -5.47 1.06
C LYS A 111 9.39 -5.35 0.72
N PHE A 112 9.09 -4.56 -0.31
CA PHE A 112 7.72 -4.35 -0.75
C PHE A 112 7.14 -5.64 -1.34
N ILE A 113 6.00 -6.08 -0.81
CA ILE A 113 5.27 -7.27 -1.28
C ILE A 113 4.08 -6.86 -2.15
N GLY A 114 3.33 -5.87 -1.72
CA GLY A 114 2.13 -5.44 -2.39
C GLY A 114 1.32 -4.49 -1.52
N VAL A 115 0.02 -4.44 -1.77
CA VAL A 115 -0.89 -3.49 -1.12
C VAL A 115 -2.11 -4.21 -0.58
N LEU A 116 -2.50 -3.88 0.63
CA LEU A 116 -3.78 -4.27 1.19
C LEU A 116 -4.74 -3.10 1.04
N ASN A 117 -5.88 -3.32 0.40
CA ASN A 117 -6.92 -2.31 0.33
C ASN A 117 -8.01 -2.57 1.38
N GLU A 118 -8.66 -1.49 1.79
CA GLU A 118 -9.68 -1.54 2.83
C GLU A 118 -10.85 -2.44 2.46
N THR A 119 -11.27 -2.42 1.20
CA THR A 119 -12.40 -3.23 0.72
C THR A 119 -12.13 -4.72 0.90
N ASP A 120 -10.97 -5.19 0.48
CA ASP A 120 -10.58 -6.60 0.61
C ASP A 120 -10.40 -6.99 2.09
N MET A 121 -9.83 -6.09 2.88
CA MET A 121 -9.67 -6.30 4.32
C MET A 121 -11.03 -6.46 5.01
N MET A 122 -11.98 -5.58 4.72
CA MET A 122 -13.31 -5.64 5.32
C MET A 122 -14.07 -6.88 4.90
N ALA A 123 -13.95 -7.27 3.62
CA ALA A 123 -14.55 -8.51 3.14
C ALA A 123 -14.01 -9.73 3.88
N ALA A 124 -12.69 -9.82 4.04
CA ALA A 124 -12.05 -10.91 4.77
C ALA A 124 -12.44 -10.93 6.25
N TYR A 125 -12.49 -9.76 6.86
CA TYR A 125 -12.91 -9.63 8.27
C TYR A 125 -14.36 -10.09 8.47
N ASN A 126 -15.26 -9.66 7.60
CA ASN A 126 -16.67 -10.08 7.66
C ASN A 126 -16.83 -11.60 7.46
N GLN A 127 -16.09 -12.18 6.52
CA GLN A 127 -16.09 -13.63 6.31
C GLN A 127 -15.58 -14.37 7.55
N ALA A 128 -14.54 -13.87 8.19
CA ALA A 128 -14.00 -14.46 9.42
C ALA A 128 -15.02 -14.40 10.56
N LEU A 129 -15.75 -13.29 10.69
CA LEU A 129 -16.83 -13.17 11.69
C LEU A 129 -17.96 -14.16 11.43
N VAL A 130 -18.37 -14.32 10.17
CA VAL A 130 -19.42 -15.26 9.80
C VAL A 130 -18.99 -16.70 10.11
N ARG A 131 -17.75 -17.07 9.79
CA ARG A 131 -17.19 -18.39 10.12
C ARG A 131 -17.14 -18.63 11.62
N ALA A 132 -16.69 -17.66 12.38
CA ALA A 132 -16.61 -17.76 13.84
C ALA A 132 -18.01 -18.00 14.46
N ARG A 133 -19.04 -17.29 13.98
CA ARG A 133 -20.41 -17.48 14.42
C ARG A 133 -20.94 -18.85 14.05
N HIS A 134 -20.61 -19.32 12.85
CA HIS A 134 -21.05 -20.64 12.37
C HIS A 134 -20.41 -21.76 13.20
N GLU A 135 -19.11 -21.68 13.45
CA GLU A 135 -18.37 -22.63 14.28
C GLU A 135 -18.88 -22.63 15.72
N GLU A 136 -19.13 -21.47 16.29
CA GLU A 136 -19.70 -21.32 17.63
C GLU A 136 -21.08 -21.94 17.73
N HIS A 137 -21.93 -21.78 16.71
CA HIS A 137 -23.26 -22.31 16.64
C HIS A 137 -23.26 -23.86 16.49
N GLU A 138 -22.35 -24.38 15.68
CA GLU A 138 -22.16 -25.83 15.51
C GLU A 138 -21.53 -26.48 16.73
N GLY A 139 -20.73 -25.71 17.49
CA GLY A 139 -20.10 -26.20 18.72
C GLY A 139 -21.02 -26.29 19.93
N THR A 140 -22.25 -25.78 19.86
CA THR A 140 -23.21 -25.83 20.96
C THR A 140 -24.06 -27.12 20.86
N PRO A 141 -24.05 -27.98 21.87
CA PRO A 141 -24.90 -29.19 21.87
C PRO A 141 -26.41 -28.87 21.92
#